data_65bd058dfd9467a951637dcb32794d99
#
_entry.id   65bd058dfd9467a951637dcb32794d99
#
_cell.length_a   1.000
_cell.length_b   1.000
_cell.length_c   1.000
_cell.angle_alpha   90.00
_cell.angle_beta   90.00
_cell.angle_gamma   90.00
#
_symmetry.space_group_name_H-M   'P 1'
#
loop_
_entity.id
_entity.type
_entity.pdbx_description
1 polymer ?
#
loop_
_entity_poly.entity_id
_entity_poly.type
_entity_poly.pdbx_seq_one_letter_code
_entity_poly.pdbx_strand_id
1 'polypeptide(L)'
;PLSVMVNEEDHLRLQSLMSGLRLQEAWSLVDRLDEDLGRELPYAFHHEFGFLTSCPTNVGTGLRASVLMHLPGLVLTKEITKVLHGLSQVGLTFRGLYGEGSEVVGNFFQVSNQTTLGKTEEDLVDHLDRIVRQVIQYETHARQVLLRDARQVTEDKIWRAYGLLRYARSLTFEELMNLLSGVRLGTSLKLLPELRVYTLNKLMIFTQPAHLEQAAGRDLPPAESDSHRAAYVRRVLSTEGAVQSEGTGSAGNQTGEDPE
;
A
#
# COMPACT_ATOMS: atom_id res chain seq x y z
N PRO A 1 11.01 -10.80 1.58
CA PRO A 1 11.49 -10.89 0.20
C PRO A 1 12.47 -9.76 -0.05
N LEU A 2 13.66 -10.15 -0.55
CA LEU A 2 14.76 -9.27 -0.91
C LEU A 2 14.87 -9.18 -2.43
N SER A 3 15.30 -8.04 -2.93
CA SER A 3 15.70 -7.85 -4.33
C SER A 3 16.96 -6.98 -4.43
N VAL A 4 17.72 -7.20 -5.46
CA VAL A 4 18.96 -6.46 -5.76
C VAL A 4 18.85 -5.96 -7.20
N MET A 5 19.08 -4.67 -7.40
CA MET A 5 19.27 -4.07 -8.71
C MET A 5 20.74 -3.72 -8.86
N VAL A 6 21.28 -3.98 -10.02
CA VAL A 6 22.70 -3.76 -10.34
C VAL A 6 22.78 -2.73 -11.46
N ASN A 7 23.62 -1.68 -11.27
CA ASN A 7 23.83 -0.61 -12.23
C ASN A 7 22.53 0.10 -12.67
N GLU A 8 21.68 0.45 -11.68
CA GLU A 8 20.52 1.32 -11.92
C GLU A 8 20.97 2.78 -11.74
N GLU A 9 20.72 3.44 -10.61
CA GLU A 9 21.27 4.76 -10.26
C GLU A 9 22.64 4.62 -9.62
N ASP A 10 22.73 3.81 -8.57
CA ASP A 10 23.97 3.37 -7.93
C ASP A 10 24.37 1.98 -8.43
N HIS A 11 25.60 1.54 -8.14
CA HIS A 11 26.06 0.21 -8.54
C HIS A 11 25.22 -0.92 -7.96
N LEU A 12 24.77 -0.75 -6.72
CA LEU A 12 23.90 -1.69 -6.03
C LEU A 12 22.72 -0.95 -5.40
N ARG A 13 21.52 -1.51 -5.55
CA ARG A 13 20.31 -1.09 -4.85
C ARG A 13 19.64 -2.29 -4.23
N LEU A 14 19.81 -2.43 -2.91
CA LEU A 14 19.24 -3.51 -2.12
C LEU A 14 17.85 -3.10 -1.63
N GLN A 15 16.87 -3.99 -1.73
CA GLN A 15 15.49 -3.68 -1.34
C GLN A 15 14.88 -4.82 -0.54
N SER A 16 14.15 -4.46 0.52
CA SER A 16 13.27 -5.37 1.26
C SER A 16 11.86 -4.80 1.33
N LEU A 17 10.86 -5.63 1.04
CA LEU A 17 9.45 -5.28 1.09
C LEU A 17 8.71 -6.21 2.04
N MET A 18 7.95 -5.63 2.98
CA MET A 18 7.15 -6.36 3.94
C MET A 18 5.71 -5.86 4.01
N SER A 19 4.76 -6.75 4.23
CA SER A 19 3.37 -6.39 4.50
C SER A 19 3.21 -5.98 5.97
N GLY A 20 2.40 -4.95 6.20
CA GLY A 20 2.20 -4.36 7.53
C GLY A 20 3.37 -3.47 7.95
N LEU A 21 3.23 -2.86 9.14
CA LEU A 21 4.28 -1.99 9.69
C LEU A 21 5.36 -2.85 10.37
N ARG A 22 6.37 -3.25 9.58
CA ARG A 22 7.47 -4.14 9.98
C ARG A 22 8.82 -3.58 9.51
N LEU A 23 9.07 -2.30 9.82
CA LEU A 23 10.26 -1.57 9.35
C LEU A 23 11.55 -2.20 9.87
N GLN A 24 11.62 -2.55 11.16
CA GLN A 24 12.80 -3.17 11.77
C GLN A 24 13.15 -4.51 11.13
N GLU A 25 12.15 -5.33 10.84
CA GLU A 25 12.38 -6.62 10.18
C GLU A 25 12.83 -6.43 8.72
N ALA A 26 12.22 -5.47 8.00
CA ALA A 26 12.61 -5.16 6.64
C ALA A 26 14.05 -4.65 6.58
N TRP A 27 14.42 -3.75 7.51
CA TRP A 27 15.78 -3.24 7.64
C TRP A 27 16.78 -4.37 7.97
N SER A 28 16.52 -5.18 8.98
CA SER A 28 17.41 -6.29 9.37
C SER A 28 17.68 -7.28 8.23
N LEU A 29 16.75 -7.43 7.28
CA LEU A 29 16.99 -8.29 6.11
C LEU A 29 17.93 -7.65 5.09
N VAL A 30 17.79 -6.35 4.85
CA VAL A 30 18.66 -5.60 3.94
C VAL A 30 20.05 -5.46 4.55
N ASP A 31 20.13 -5.12 5.82
CA ASP A 31 21.37 -4.93 6.57
C ASP A 31 22.28 -6.17 6.52
N ARG A 32 21.74 -7.36 6.79
CA ARG A 32 22.49 -8.62 6.66
C ARG A 32 23.02 -8.84 5.25
N LEU A 33 22.22 -8.55 4.23
CA LEU A 33 22.64 -8.68 2.84
C LEU A 33 23.73 -7.67 2.50
N ASP A 34 23.61 -6.44 3.00
CA ASP A 34 24.59 -5.38 2.83
C ASP A 34 25.94 -5.74 3.49
N GLU A 35 25.89 -6.23 4.73
CA GLU A 35 27.08 -6.74 5.43
C GLU A 35 27.78 -7.87 4.67
N ASP A 36 27.03 -8.85 4.16
CA ASP A 36 27.58 -9.96 3.40
C ASP A 36 28.25 -9.50 2.11
N LEU A 37 27.63 -8.57 1.38
CA LEU A 37 28.19 -7.97 0.17
C LEU A 37 29.40 -7.08 0.49
N GLY A 38 29.35 -6.30 1.56
CA GLY A 38 30.43 -5.41 1.99
C GLY A 38 31.72 -6.12 2.41
N ARG A 39 31.63 -7.42 2.77
CA ARG A 39 32.84 -8.27 3.02
C ARG A 39 33.60 -8.63 1.74
N GLU A 40 32.88 -8.70 0.62
CA GLU A 40 33.41 -9.12 -0.67
C GLU A 40 33.70 -7.94 -1.62
N LEU A 41 32.94 -6.84 -1.47
CA LEU A 41 32.95 -5.69 -2.34
C LEU A 41 33.52 -4.45 -1.63
N PRO A 42 34.51 -3.74 -2.21
CA PRO A 42 35.03 -2.52 -1.62
C PRO A 42 34.05 -1.35 -1.85
N TYR A 43 33.16 -1.12 -0.91
CA TYR A 43 32.25 0.04 -1.00
C TYR A 43 33.00 1.36 -0.92
N ALA A 44 32.57 2.34 -1.70
CA ALA A 44 33.06 3.71 -1.63
C ALA A 44 32.54 4.35 -0.34
N PHE A 45 33.43 4.52 0.65
CA PHE A 45 33.10 5.04 1.96
C PHE A 45 34.05 6.15 2.39
N HIS A 46 33.55 7.18 3.04
CA HIS A 46 34.32 8.25 3.64
C HIS A 46 33.94 8.39 5.12
N HIS A 47 34.95 8.50 6.00
CA HIS A 47 34.75 8.51 7.45
C HIS A 47 33.86 9.65 7.97
N GLU A 48 33.77 10.76 7.24
CA GLU A 48 32.96 11.94 7.57
C GLU A 48 31.57 11.90 6.92
N PHE A 49 31.51 11.37 5.68
CA PHE A 49 30.32 11.45 4.86
C PHE A 49 29.56 10.12 4.74
N GLY A 50 30.10 9.02 5.25
CA GLY A 50 29.50 7.69 5.11
C GLY A 50 29.67 7.10 3.72
N PHE A 51 28.71 6.34 3.24
CA PHE A 51 28.73 5.75 1.91
C PHE A 51 28.61 6.83 0.84
N LEU A 52 29.49 6.75 -0.16
CA LEU A 52 29.52 7.65 -1.30
C LEU A 52 28.68 7.05 -2.43
N THR A 53 27.66 7.77 -2.85
CA THR A 53 26.70 7.34 -3.86
C THR A 53 26.76 8.19 -5.11
N SER A 54 26.22 7.71 -6.23
CA SER A 54 26.16 8.46 -7.49
C SER A 54 25.30 9.71 -7.34
N CYS A 55 24.22 9.64 -6.58
CA CYS A 55 23.38 10.79 -6.29
C CYS A 55 23.72 11.37 -4.92
N PRO A 56 24.12 12.65 -4.82
CA PRO A 56 24.49 13.30 -3.54
C PRO A 56 23.42 13.24 -2.47
N THR A 57 22.14 13.10 -2.84
CA THR A 57 21.02 13.00 -1.91
C THR A 57 20.97 11.68 -1.15
N ASN A 58 21.69 10.65 -1.61
CA ASN A 58 21.75 9.34 -0.98
C ASN A 58 23.01 9.17 -0.09
N VAL A 59 23.97 10.11 -0.14
CA VAL A 59 25.21 10.07 0.64
C VAL A 59 24.91 9.97 2.13
N GLY A 60 25.72 9.18 2.85
CA GLY A 60 25.58 8.92 4.28
C GLY A 60 25.27 7.45 4.52
N THR A 61 24.11 7.15 5.07
CA THR A 61 23.66 5.76 5.25
C THR A 61 23.26 5.09 3.93
N GLY A 62 22.98 5.85 2.88
CA GLY A 62 22.37 5.30 1.65
C GLY A 62 20.97 4.70 1.87
N LEU A 63 20.44 4.77 3.11
CA LEU A 63 19.18 4.12 3.47
C LEU A 63 17.98 5.01 3.16
N ARG A 64 17.04 4.44 2.42
CA ARG A 64 15.70 4.98 2.27
C ARG A 64 14.67 4.02 2.86
N ALA A 65 14.21 4.30 4.06
CA ALA A 65 13.07 3.62 4.67
C ALA A 65 11.77 4.30 4.24
N SER A 66 10.76 3.52 3.91
CA SER A 66 9.45 4.06 3.52
C SER A 66 8.29 3.17 3.95
N VAL A 67 7.12 3.79 4.17
CA VAL A 67 5.87 3.11 4.48
C VAL A 67 4.79 3.61 3.54
N LEU A 68 4.13 2.68 2.85
CA LEU A 68 2.93 2.97 2.07
C LEU A 68 1.70 2.84 2.95
N MET A 69 0.96 3.93 3.11
CA MET A 69 -0.23 4.02 3.96
C MET A 69 -1.49 4.35 3.15
N HIS A 70 -2.62 3.77 3.54
CA HIS A 70 -3.94 4.10 3.01
C HIS A 70 -4.67 4.99 4.02
N LEU A 71 -4.88 6.28 3.68
CA LEU A 71 -5.34 7.33 4.60
C LEU A 71 -6.69 7.97 4.15
N PRO A 72 -7.73 7.21 3.84
CA PRO A 72 -9.00 7.75 3.35
C PRO A 72 -9.76 8.56 4.41
N GLY A 73 -9.62 8.24 5.69
CA GLY A 73 -10.26 8.98 6.78
C GLY A 73 -9.77 10.42 6.82
N LEU A 74 -8.46 10.61 6.82
CA LEU A 74 -7.82 11.94 6.83
C LEU A 74 -8.14 12.74 5.56
N VAL A 75 -8.25 12.08 4.41
CA VAL A 75 -8.65 12.75 3.15
C VAL A 75 -10.11 13.19 3.21
N LEU A 76 -11.03 12.33 3.64
CA LEU A 76 -12.47 12.63 3.69
C LEU A 76 -12.81 13.69 4.77
N THR A 77 -12.08 13.73 5.87
CA THR A 77 -12.21 14.77 6.92
C THR A 77 -11.45 16.05 6.58
N LYS A 78 -10.70 16.08 5.44
CA LYS A 78 -9.85 17.21 5.01
C LYS A 78 -8.68 17.54 5.95
N GLU A 79 -8.29 16.61 6.81
CA GLU A 79 -7.16 16.77 7.74
C GLU A 79 -5.80 16.38 7.11
N ILE A 80 -5.81 15.73 5.94
CA ILE A 80 -4.61 15.17 5.31
C ILE A 80 -3.53 16.23 5.07
N THR A 81 -3.88 17.42 4.58
CA THR A 81 -2.92 18.49 4.27
C THR A 81 -2.15 18.93 5.52
N LYS A 82 -2.81 19.01 6.67
CA LYS A 82 -2.20 19.36 7.95
C LYS A 82 -1.21 18.29 8.41
N VAL A 83 -1.60 17.01 8.26
CA VAL A 83 -0.72 15.88 8.61
C VAL A 83 0.51 15.88 7.70
N LEU A 84 0.35 16.03 6.39
CA LEU A 84 1.46 16.05 5.43
C LEU A 84 2.42 17.22 5.68
N HIS A 85 1.89 18.39 6.03
CA HIS A 85 2.72 19.53 6.41
C HIS A 85 3.54 19.24 7.68
N GLY A 86 2.93 18.62 8.69
CA GLY A 86 3.63 18.18 9.89
C GLY A 86 4.75 17.15 9.59
N LEU A 87 4.54 16.22 8.68
CA LEU A 87 5.56 15.24 8.24
C LEU A 87 6.79 15.96 7.65
N SER A 88 6.58 16.95 6.80
CA SER A 88 7.68 17.71 6.19
C SER A 88 8.51 18.49 7.24
N GLN A 89 7.88 18.99 8.29
CA GLN A 89 8.58 19.70 9.38
C GLN A 89 9.49 18.79 10.21
N VAL A 90 9.21 17.48 10.25
CA VAL A 90 10.03 16.50 11.00
C VAL A 90 11.02 15.73 10.10
N GLY A 91 11.29 16.23 8.88
CA GLY A 91 12.28 15.67 7.97
C GLY A 91 11.83 14.38 7.26
N LEU A 92 10.52 14.20 7.11
CA LEU A 92 9.93 13.14 6.28
C LEU A 92 9.36 13.76 5.00
N THR A 93 9.40 12.99 3.92
CA THR A 93 8.76 13.33 2.65
C THR A 93 7.61 12.37 2.37
N PHE A 94 6.64 12.84 1.59
CA PHE A 94 5.53 12.00 1.15
C PHE A 94 5.41 12.06 -0.37
N ARG A 95 4.89 10.98 -0.95
CA ARG A 95 4.70 10.81 -2.40
C ARG A 95 3.43 10.01 -2.65
N GLY A 96 2.96 10.00 -3.89
CA GLY A 96 1.90 9.08 -4.34
C GLY A 96 2.37 7.63 -4.38
N LEU A 97 1.46 6.73 -4.74
CA LEU A 97 1.67 5.28 -4.77
C LEU A 97 2.89 4.85 -5.63
N TYR A 98 3.15 5.57 -6.71
CA TYR A 98 4.20 5.23 -7.70
C TYR A 98 5.52 5.98 -7.51
N GLY A 99 5.69 6.69 -6.41
CA GLY A 99 6.96 7.35 -6.08
C GLY A 99 7.03 8.82 -6.49
N GLU A 100 8.22 9.26 -6.92
CA GLU A 100 8.54 10.67 -7.16
C GLU A 100 7.71 11.27 -8.29
N GLY A 101 7.13 12.46 -8.03
CA GLY A 101 6.31 13.17 -9.01
C GLY A 101 4.94 12.54 -9.30
N SER A 102 4.60 11.39 -8.67
CA SER A 102 3.31 10.76 -8.90
C SER A 102 2.20 11.43 -8.10
N GLU A 103 1.03 11.56 -8.72
CA GLU A 103 -0.18 11.99 -8.03
C GLU A 103 -0.65 10.95 -7.01
N VAL A 104 -1.35 11.43 -5.98
CA VAL A 104 -1.95 10.56 -4.98
C VAL A 104 -3.20 9.92 -5.54
N VAL A 105 -3.15 8.63 -5.81
CA VAL A 105 -4.28 7.86 -6.34
C VAL A 105 -4.80 6.90 -5.29
N GLY A 106 -6.12 6.82 -5.13
CA GLY A 106 -6.76 5.89 -4.20
C GLY A 106 -6.43 6.13 -2.72
N ASN A 107 -6.06 7.36 -2.35
CA ASN A 107 -5.68 7.75 -0.97
C ASN A 107 -4.49 6.98 -0.39
N PHE A 108 -3.56 6.53 -1.24
CA PHE A 108 -2.30 5.91 -0.84
C PHE A 108 -1.17 6.93 -0.81
N PHE A 109 -0.49 7.00 0.33
CA PHE A 109 0.62 7.91 0.57
C PHE A 109 1.85 7.12 0.98
N GLN A 110 2.94 7.28 0.26
CA GLN A 110 4.25 6.76 0.67
C GLN A 110 4.96 7.82 1.48
N VAL A 111 5.27 7.52 2.72
CA VAL A 111 6.07 8.37 3.62
C VAL A 111 7.45 7.77 3.77
N SER A 112 8.50 8.59 3.65
CA SER A 112 9.90 8.15 3.74
C SER A 112 10.78 9.20 4.41
N ASN A 113 11.96 8.77 4.89
CA ASN A 113 12.98 9.72 5.33
C ASN A 113 13.44 10.60 4.15
N GLN A 114 13.74 11.86 4.46
CA GLN A 114 14.25 12.82 3.48
C GLN A 114 15.77 12.89 3.48
N THR A 115 16.39 12.68 4.65
CA THR A 115 17.84 12.80 4.85
C THR A 115 18.46 11.44 5.10
N THR A 116 19.67 11.25 4.63
CA THR A 116 20.50 10.06 4.79
C THR A 116 21.82 10.35 5.50
N LEU A 117 22.18 11.63 5.62
CA LEU A 117 23.43 12.11 6.23
C LEU A 117 23.20 12.59 7.67
N GLY A 118 24.16 12.32 8.55
CA GLY A 118 24.17 12.82 9.93
C GLY A 118 23.27 12.08 10.92
N LYS A 119 22.77 10.90 10.54
CA LYS A 119 21.99 9.98 11.38
C LYS A 119 22.44 8.54 11.14
N THR A 120 22.16 7.65 12.07
CA THR A 120 22.32 6.22 11.85
C THR A 120 21.10 5.62 11.15
N GLU A 121 21.25 4.46 10.58
CA GLU A 121 20.16 3.70 9.97
C GLU A 121 19.07 3.39 10.98
N GLU A 122 19.47 3.00 12.21
CA GLU A 122 18.54 2.74 13.32
C GLU A 122 17.72 3.99 13.67
N ASP A 123 18.38 5.15 13.80
CA ASP A 123 17.69 6.43 14.07
C ASP A 123 16.65 6.75 12.99
N LEU A 124 16.97 6.49 11.72
CA LEU A 124 16.06 6.75 10.60
C LEU A 124 14.84 5.83 10.64
N VAL A 125 15.06 4.54 10.89
CA VAL A 125 14.00 3.53 10.97
C VAL A 125 13.09 3.78 12.18
N ASP A 126 13.66 4.02 13.36
CA ASP A 126 12.92 4.29 14.58
C ASP A 126 12.13 5.60 14.50
N HIS A 127 12.72 6.63 13.92
CA HIS A 127 12.04 7.90 13.70
C HIS A 127 10.82 7.73 12.79
N LEU A 128 11.00 7.05 11.67
CA LEU A 128 9.91 6.78 10.72
C LEU A 128 8.80 5.93 11.38
N ASP A 129 9.15 4.84 12.06
CA ASP A 129 8.17 3.98 12.74
C ASP A 129 7.31 4.74 13.73
N ARG A 130 7.94 5.55 14.59
CA ARG A 130 7.26 6.37 15.60
C ARG A 130 6.26 7.36 14.97
N ILE A 131 6.68 8.07 13.91
CA ILE A 131 5.81 9.03 13.25
C ILE A 131 4.69 8.34 12.48
N VAL A 132 4.97 7.24 11.81
CA VAL A 132 3.94 6.44 11.11
C VAL A 132 2.87 5.94 12.09
N ARG A 133 3.25 5.47 13.28
CA ARG A 133 2.29 5.08 14.33
C ARG A 133 1.39 6.24 14.74
N GLN A 134 1.93 7.45 14.83
CA GLN A 134 1.13 8.65 15.12
C GLN A 134 0.15 8.96 13.99
N VAL A 135 0.57 8.86 12.73
CA VAL A 135 -0.33 9.03 11.56
C VAL A 135 -1.45 7.99 11.56
N ILE A 136 -1.14 6.73 11.91
CA ILE A 136 -2.15 5.66 12.06
C ILE A 136 -3.19 6.02 13.13
N GLN A 137 -2.79 6.62 14.23
CA GLN A 137 -3.72 7.08 15.26
C GLN A 137 -4.63 8.21 14.73
N TYR A 138 -4.07 9.17 14.00
CA TYR A 138 -4.86 10.24 13.37
C TYR A 138 -5.86 9.68 12.35
N GLU A 139 -5.44 8.75 11.49
CA GLU A 139 -6.33 8.09 10.54
C GLU A 139 -7.45 7.32 11.25
N THR A 140 -7.12 6.61 12.33
CA THR A 140 -8.09 5.85 13.13
C THR A 140 -9.12 6.79 13.75
N HIS A 141 -8.67 7.92 14.31
CA HIS A 141 -9.57 8.95 14.84
C HIS A 141 -10.45 9.56 13.74
N ALA A 142 -9.89 9.90 12.59
CA ALA A 142 -10.64 10.44 11.46
C ALA A 142 -11.75 9.48 10.99
N ARG A 143 -11.48 8.17 10.95
CA ARG A 143 -12.49 7.15 10.65
C ARG A 143 -13.63 7.11 11.68
N GLN A 144 -13.31 7.27 12.98
CA GLN A 144 -14.32 7.35 14.03
C GLN A 144 -15.20 8.61 13.87
N VAL A 145 -14.59 9.74 13.54
CA VAL A 145 -15.33 10.99 13.25
C VAL A 145 -16.29 10.80 12.06
N LEU A 146 -15.86 10.16 10.99
CA LEU A 146 -16.73 9.86 9.84
C LEU A 146 -17.94 8.99 10.24
N LEU A 147 -17.74 7.97 11.06
CA LEU A 147 -18.83 7.11 11.53
C LEU A 147 -19.78 7.81 12.49
N ARG A 148 -19.29 8.76 13.31
CA ARG A 148 -20.10 9.51 14.25
C ARG A 148 -20.90 10.62 13.57
N ASP A 149 -20.25 11.42 12.72
CA ASP A 149 -20.78 12.70 12.26
C ASP A 149 -21.34 12.65 10.81
N ALA A 150 -20.90 11.67 10.01
CA ALA A 150 -21.24 11.57 8.59
C ALA A 150 -21.51 10.12 8.13
N ARG A 151 -22.06 9.29 9.02
CA ARG A 151 -22.22 7.85 8.81
C ARG A 151 -22.97 7.53 7.51
N GLN A 152 -24.15 8.10 7.33
CA GLN A 152 -25.00 7.81 6.16
C GLN A 152 -24.33 8.17 4.84
N VAL A 153 -23.66 9.32 4.77
CA VAL A 153 -22.94 9.76 3.57
C VAL A 153 -21.72 8.86 3.29
N THR A 154 -21.03 8.44 4.35
CA THR A 154 -19.87 7.52 4.26
C THR A 154 -20.33 6.15 3.77
N GLU A 155 -21.39 5.59 4.34
CA GLU A 155 -21.99 4.33 3.90
C GLU A 155 -22.44 4.37 2.44
N ASP A 156 -23.18 5.40 2.04
CA ASP A 156 -23.64 5.56 0.64
C ASP A 156 -22.45 5.58 -0.33
N LYS A 157 -21.41 6.33 -0.01
CA LYS A 157 -20.20 6.42 -0.85
C LYS A 157 -19.49 5.07 -0.98
N ILE A 158 -19.40 4.31 0.11
CA ILE A 158 -18.77 2.98 0.15
C ILE A 158 -19.59 1.99 -0.68
N TRP A 159 -20.90 1.93 -0.50
CA TRP A 159 -21.78 1.01 -1.23
C TRP A 159 -21.86 1.34 -2.72
N ARG A 160 -21.84 2.62 -3.10
CA ARG A 160 -21.73 3.03 -4.52
C ARG A 160 -20.40 2.54 -5.13
N ALA A 161 -19.27 2.72 -4.41
CA ALA A 161 -17.98 2.24 -4.88
C ALA A 161 -17.98 0.72 -5.08
N TYR A 162 -18.54 -0.02 -4.14
CA TYR A 162 -18.68 -1.48 -4.22
C TYR A 162 -19.57 -1.92 -5.39
N GLY A 163 -20.72 -1.26 -5.56
CA GLY A 163 -21.65 -1.51 -6.67
C GLY A 163 -21.01 -1.26 -8.04
N LEU A 164 -20.27 -0.16 -8.18
CA LEU A 164 -19.55 0.14 -9.43
C LEU A 164 -18.49 -0.92 -9.73
N LEU A 165 -17.68 -1.34 -8.76
CA LEU A 165 -16.70 -2.40 -8.97
C LEU A 165 -17.34 -3.73 -9.40
N ARG A 166 -18.52 -4.05 -8.87
CA ARG A 166 -19.24 -5.29 -9.23
C ARG A 166 -19.91 -5.27 -10.59
N TYR A 167 -20.31 -4.10 -11.08
CA TYR A 167 -21.21 -4.04 -12.25
C TYR A 167 -20.71 -3.16 -13.40
N ALA A 168 -19.71 -2.31 -13.22
CA ALA A 168 -19.16 -1.49 -14.29
C ALA A 168 -18.64 -2.34 -15.46
N ARG A 169 -18.78 -1.85 -16.68
CA ARG A 169 -18.32 -2.48 -17.93
C ARG A 169 -17.02 -1.89 -18.45
N SER A 170 -16.70 -0.68 -18.02
CA SER A 170 -15.48 0.04 -18.30
C SER A 170 -15.02 0.73 -17.01
N LEU A 171 -13.75 0.73 -16.73
CA LEU A 171 -13.11 1.36 -15.57
C LEU A 171 -11.75 1.89 -15.98
N THR A 172 -11.51 3.18 -15.84
CA THR A 172 -10.15 3.71 -15.92
C THR A 172 -9.33 3.22 -14.72
N PHE A 173 -8.01 3.27 -14.81
CA PHE A 173 -7.16 2.86 -13.69
C PHE A 173 -7.35 3.78 -12.47
N GLU A 174 -7.45 5.09 -12.70
CA GLU A 174 -7.67 6.07 -11.64
C GLU A 174 -9.04 5.88 -10.95
N GLU A 175 -10.10 5.71 -11.74
CA GLU A 175 -11.43 5.40 -11.20
C GLU A 175 -11.42 4.13 -10.35
N LEU A 176 -10.80 3.05 -10.87
CA LEU A 176 -10.65 1.81 -10.12
C LEU A 176 -9.98 2.03 -8.77
N MET A 177 -8.86 2.74 -8.74
CA MET A 177 -8.11 2.98 -7.50
C MET A 177 -8.91 3.78 -6.48
N ASN A 178 -9.68 4.77 -6.94
CA ASN A 178 -10.56 5.55 -6.09
C ASN A 178 -11.73 4.72 -5.52
N LEU A 179 -12.32 3.85 -6.34
CA LEU A 179 -13.36 2.92 -5.90
C LEU A 179 -12.81 1.86 -4.93
N LEU A 180 -11.64 1.28 -5.21
CA LEU A 180 -10.96 0.33 -4.32
C LEU A 180 -10.62 0.97 -2.97
N SER A 181 -10.25 2.24 -2.94
CA SER A 181 -10.03 2.97 -1.69
C SER A 181 -11.30 3.05 -0.84
N GLY A 182 -12.44 3.36 -1.45
CA GLY A 182 -13.74 3.37 -0.77
C GLY A 182 -14.13 1.99 -0.23
N VAL A 183 -13.97 0.95 -1.04
CA VAL A 183 -14.25 -0.44 -0.63
C VAL A 183 -13.31 -0.90 0.50
N ARG A 184 -12.01 -0.57 0.41
CA ARG A 184 -11.04 -0.89 1.47
C ARG A 184 -11.39 -0.20 2.79
N LEU A 185 -11.84 1.06 2.74
CA LEU A 185 -12.37 1.76 3.91
C LEU A 185 -13.59 1.03 4.47
N GLY A 186 -14.56 0.69 3.61
CA GLY A 186 -15.78 -0.02 4.00
C GLY A 186 -15.51 -1.37 4.66
N THR A 187 -14.56 -2.15 4.14
CA THR A 187 -14.14 -3.41 4.74
C THR A 187 -13.52 -3.19 6.13
N SER A 188 -12.65 -2.17 6.27
CA SER A 188 -12.01 -1.86 7.56
C SER A 188 -12.99 -1.33 8.62
N LEU A 189 -14.06 -0.66 8.20
CA LEU A 189 -15.15 -0.17 9.05
C LEU A 189 -16.23 -1.24 9.30
N LYS A 190 -16.11 -2.43 8.72
CA LYS A 190 -17.10 -3.52 8.79
C LYS A 190 -18.48 -3.12 8.24
N LEU A 191 -18.51 -2.24 7.24
CA LEU A 191 -19.72 -1.78 6.57
C LEU A 191 -20.03 -2.58 5.30
N LEU A 192 -19.08 -3.35 4.82
CA LEU A 192 -19.20 -4.23 3.65
C LEU A 192 -18.97 -5.69 4.06
N PRO A 193 -19.43 -6.66 3.24
CA PRO A 193 -19.03 -8.04 3.36
C PRO A 193 -17.51 -8.16 3.43
N GLU A 194 -17.00 -9.13 4.17
CA GLU A 194 -15.57 -9.28 4.39
C GLU A 194 -14.86 -9.62 3.08
N LEU A 195 -14.11 -8.66 2.56
CA LEU A 195 -13.20 -8.84 1.43
C LEU A 195 -11.77 -8.94 1.97
N ARG A 196 -11.04 -9.95 1.52
CA ARG A 196 -9.65 -10.11 1.95
C ARG A 196 -8.81 -8.95 1.45
N VAL A 197 -7.94 -8.41 2.30
CA VAL A 197 -6.95 -7.38 1.91
C VAL A 197 -6.10 -7.86 0.73
N TYR A 198 -5.77 -9.16 0.69
CA TYR A 198 -5.09 -9.79 -0.43
C TYR A 198 -5.83 -9.58 -1.77
N THR A 199 -7.16 -9.74 -1.79
CA THR A 199 -7.96 -9.55 -3.00
C THR A 199 -7.95 -8.10 -3.47
N LEU A 200 -8.06 -7.14 -2.53
CA LEU A 200 -7.94 -5.72 -2.86
C LEU A 200 -6.56 -5.37 -3.42
N ASN A 201 -5.49 -5.90 -2.81
CA ASN A 201 -4.12 -5.71 -3.32
C ASN A 201 -3.92 -6.37 -4.69
N LYS A 202 -4.47 -7.57 -4.89
CA LYS A 202 -4.46 -8.27 -6.18
C LYS A 202 -5.13 -7.43 -7.27
N LEU A 203 -6.28 -6.82 -6.98
CA LEU A 203 -6.95 -5.93 -7.92
C LEU A 203 -6.10 -4.73 -8.26
N MET A 204 -5.45 -4.07 -7.28
CA MET A 204 -4.57 -2.93 -7.51
C MET A 204 -3.39 -3.26 -8.44
N ILE A 205 -2.80 -4.44 -8.32
CA ILE A 205 -1.62 -4.84 -9.09
C ILE A 205 -2.01 -5.33 -10.48
N PHE A 206 -2.89 -6.32 -10.57
CA PHE A 206 -3.18 -7.00 -11.84
C PHE A 206 -4.11 -6.23 -12.79
N THR A 207 -4.59 -5.07 -12.40
CA THR A 207 -5.37 -4.18 -13.26
C THR A 207 -4.56 -3.01 -13.84
N GLN A 208 -3.26 -2.96 -13.57
CA GLN A 208 -2.37 -2.00 -14.23
C GLN A 208 -2.22 -2.34 -15.72
N PRO A 209 -1.98 -1.34 -16.59
CA PRO A 209 -1.94 -1.53 -18.03
C PRO A 209 -1.03 -2.68 -18.47
N ALA A 210 0.22 -2.70 -18.02
CA ALA A 210 1.18 -3.74 -18.39
C ALA A 210 0.74 -5.16 -18.01
N HIS A 211 0.06 -5.34 -16.87
CA HIS A 211 -0.47 -6.65 -16.47
C HIS A 211 -1.67 -7.08 -17.32
N LEU A 212 -2.51 -6.13 -17.74
CA LEU A 212 -3.63 -6.42 -18.63
C LEU A 212 -3.15 -6.79 -20.02
N GLU A 213 -2.15 -6.09 -20.56
CA GLU A 213 -1.51 -6.38 -21.85
C GLU A 213 -0.81 -7.74 -21.82
N GLN A 214 -0.07 -8.05 -20.76
CA GLN A 214 0.54 -9.35 -20.56
C GLN A 214 -0.52 -10.48 -20.55
N ALA A 215 -1.63 -10.27 -19.86
CA ALA A 215 -2.73 -11.23 -19.80
C ALA A 215 -3.46 -11.39 -21.14
N ALA A 216 -3.52 -10.32 -21.95
CA ALA A 216 -4.11 -10.33 -23.28
C ALA A 216 -3.16 -10.87 -24.35
N GLY A 217 -1.85 -10.92 -24.09
CA GLY A 217 -0.79 -11.31 -25.04
C GLY A 217 -0.56 -10.28 -26.15
N ARG A 218 -1.02 -9.05 -25.98
CA ARG A 218 -0.90 -7.95 -26.94
C ARG A 218 -1.11 -6.59 -26.28
N ASP A 219 -0.67 -5.53 -26.95
CA ASP A 219 -0.98 -4.17 -26.54
C ASP A 219 -2.50 -3.91 -26.57
N LEU A 220 -2.97 -3.15 -25.60
CA LEU A 220 -4.38 -2.80 -25.46
C LEU A 220 -4.59 -1.29 -25.64
N PRO A 221 -5.39 -0.84 -26.61
CA PRO A 221 -5.84 0.55 -26.64
C PRO A 221 -6.56 0.95 -25.35
N PRO A 222 -6.52 2.23 -24.94
CA PRO A 222 -7.06 2.66 -23.64
C PRO A 222 -8.50 2.20 -23.34
N ALA A 223 -9.43 2.36 -24.28
CA ALA A 223 -10.83 1.94 -24.11
C ALA A 223 -10.98 0.42 -23.95
N GLU A 224 -10.13 -0.37 -24.62
CA GLU A 224 -10.12 -1.82 -24.50
C GLU A 224 -9.49 -2.25 -23.17
N SER A 225 -8.39 -1.60 -22.76
CA SER A 225 -7.76 -1.77 -21.45
C SER A 225 -8.76 -1.54 -20.31
N ASP A 226 -9.58 -0.47 -20.40
CA ASP A 226 -10.61 -0.15 -19.41
C ASP A 226 -11.71 -1.22 -19.33
N SER A 227 -12.10 -1.79 -20.47
CA SER A 227 -13.07 -2.88 -20.54
C SER A 227 -12.50 -4.19 -19.97
N HIS A 228 -11.24 -4.53 -20.27
CA HIS A 228 -10.53 -5.67 -19.72
C HIS A 228 -10.37 -5.54 -18.20
N ARG A 229 -10.02 -4.35 -17.70
CA ARG A 229 -9.93 -4.02 -16.28
C ARG A 229 -11.24 -4.30 -15.57
N ALA A 230 -12.34 -3.75 -16.09
CA ALA A 230 -13.66 -3.95 -15.53
C ALA A 230 -14.08 -5.43 -15.51
N ALA A 231 -13.78 -6.17 -16.58
CA ALA A 231 -14.06 -7.62 -16.65
C ALA A 231 -13.26 -8.42 -15.63
N TYR A 232 -11.98 -8.10 -15.46
CA TYR A 232 -11.12 -8.73 -14.45
C TYR A 232 -11.63 -8.49 -13.02
N VAL A 233 -11.98 -7.24 -12.70
CA VAL A 233 -12.51 -6.87 -11.37
C VAL A 233 -13.80 -7.63 -11.06
N ARG A 234 -14.77 -7.66 -11.97
CA ARG A 234 -16.02 -8.41 -11.80
C ARG A 234 -15.79 -9.90 -11.56
N ARG A 235 -14.89 -10.51 -12.33
CA ARG A 235 -14.54 -11.93 -12.18
C ARG A 235 -13.96 -12.21 -10.79
N VAL A 236 -13.01 -11.41 -10.32
CA VAL A 236 -12.38 -11.60 -9.00
C VAL A 236 -13.39 -11.42 -7.86
N LEU A 237 -14.22 -10.37 -7.93
CA LEU A 237 -15.23 -10.12 -6.89
C LEU A 237 -16.38 -11.13 -6.88
N SER A 238 -16.73 -11.76 -8.03
CA SER A 238 -17.73 -12.83 -8.06
C SER A 238 -17.23 -14.11 -7.42
N THR A 239 -15.96 -14.44 -7.61
CA THR A 239 -15.35 -15.64 -7.03
C THR A 239 -15.25 -15.55 -5.49
N GLU A 240 -14.93 -14.38 -4.95
CA GLU A 240 -14.91 -14.19 -3.49
C GLU A 240 -16.32 -14.30 -2.86
N GLY A 241 -17.35 -13.80 -3.54
CA GLY A 241 -18.74 -13.95 -3.06
C GLY A 241 -19.25 -15.38 -3.04
N ALA A 242 -18.75 -16.24 -3.92
CA ALA A 242 -19.13 -17.66 -3.98
C ALA A 242 -18.50 -18.48 -2.84
N VAL A 243 -17.27 -18.19 -2.46
CA VAL A 243 -16.57 -18.89 -1.35
C VAL A 243 -17.25 -18.64 0.01
N GLN A 244 -17.88 -17.49 0.19
CA GLN A 244 -18.58 -17.15 1.44
C GLN A 244 -19.95 -17.84 1.56
N SER A 245 -20.62 -18.15 0.45
CA SER A 245 -21.91 -18.86 0.45
C SER A 245 -21.79 -20.36 0.80
N GLU A 246 -20.65 -20.97 0.51
CA GLU A 246 -20.39 -22.37 0.85
C GLU A 246 -19.95 -22.57 2.31
N GLY A 247 -19.35 -21.55 2.96
CA GLY A 247 -18.92 -21.61 4.36
C GLY A 247 -20.03 -21.45 5.39
N THR A 248 -21.19 -20.93 5.03
CA THR A 248 -22.34 -20.73 5.93
C THR A 248 -23.39 -21.84 5.87
N GLY A 249 -23.24 -22.81 4.97
CA GLY A 249 -24.19 -23.90 4.77
C GLY A 249 -23.96 -25.18 5.58
N SER A 250 -22.88 -25.27 6.38
CA SER A 250 -22.48 -26.54 7.04
C SER A 250 -22.61 -26.58 8.56
N ALA A 251 -23.42 -25.71 9.16
CA ALA A 251 -23.69 -25.76 10.61
C ALA A 251 -25.19 -25.82 10.88
N GLY A 252 -25.80 -26.96 10.63
CA GLY A 252 -27.21 -27.18 10.96
C GLY A 252 -27.73 -28.54 10.50
N ASN A 253 -27.40 -29.60 11.21
CA ASN A 253 -28.32 -30.67 11.63
C ASN A 253 -27.54 -31.90 12.10
N GLN A 254 -27.37 -32.07 13.39
CA GLN A 254 -27.26 -33.35 14.06
C GLN A 254 -28.01 -33.23 15.42
N THR A 255 -29.32 -33.34 15.36
CA THR A 255 -30.10 -33.81 16.48
C THR A 255 -30.03 -35.33 16.40
N GLY A 256 -29.19 -35.93 17.21
CA GLY A 256 -29.19 -37.35 17.45
C GLY A 256 -30.34 -37.70 18.40
N GLU A 257 -31.29 -38.47 17.95
CA GLU A 257 -32.15 -39.28 18.80
C GLU A 257 -31.33 -40.45 19.31
N ASP A 258 -31.27 -40.62 20.65
CA ASP A 258 -30.90 -41.86 21.30
C ASP A 258 -32.18 -42.67 21.55
N PRO A 259 -32.20 -43.96 21.28
CA PRO A 259 -33.16 -44.89 21.85
C PRO A 259 -32.49 -45.78 22.89
N GLU A 260 -33.15 -45.89 24.04
CA GLU A 260 -33.06 -46.87 25.14
C GLU A 260 -31.72 -47.09 25.85
#